data_641bf8275d13dd507d203f3a5988e6c3
#
_entry.id   641bf8275d13dd507d203f3a5988e6c3
#
_cell.length_a   1.000
_cell.length_b   1.000
_cell.length_c   1.000
_cell.angle_alpha   90.00
_cell.angle_beta   90.00
_cell.angle_gamma   90.00
#
_symmetry.space_group_name_H-M   'P 1'
#
loop_
_entity.id
_entity.type
_entity.pdbx_description
1 polymer ?
#
loop_
_entity_poly.entity_id
_entity_poly.type
_entity_poly.pdbx_seq_one_letter_code
_entity_poly.pdbx_strand_id
1 'polypeptide(L)'
;MDLRIVRLQVQNGPVKTGRAPLRRYQPAAIVPVVSITASPRGVRGVTADGELILDVHHQDHPRSRDRKGKAGILFMGTGDYDALRRRYGSHLVDGIAGETVLLDAPDGLAGRPLPKTVTVKTAAGLLELHAVRPADPCVEFSRFCLRQEVSPEVDDTVRKTLVDLDGGARGYRSVASAEGTISLGDVVTI
;
A
#
# COMPACT_ATOMS: atom_id res chain seq x y z
N MET A 1 11.90 14.85 -6.71
CA MET A 1 12.73 13.61 -6.59
C MET A 1 12.10 12.54 -7.46
N ASP A 2 12.91 11.88 -8.32
CA ASP A 2 12.44 10.82 -9.21
C ASP A 2 12.76 9.45 -8.60
N LEU A 3 11.73 8.62 -8.39
CA LEU A 3 11.82 7.32 -7.75
C LEU A 3 11.28 6.25 -8.70
N ARG A 4 12.05 5.18 -8.94
CA ARG A 4 11.66 4.06 -9.80
C ARG A 4 10.69 3.14 -9.07
N ILE A 5 9.69 2.64 -9.78
CA ILE A 5 8.80 1.58 -9.31
C ILE A 5 9.54 0.24 -9.41
N VAL A 6 9.72 -0.45 -8.28
CA VAL A 6 10.44 -1.73 -8.19
C VAL A 6 9.51 -2.91 -7.90
N ARG A 7 8.29 -2.65 -7.42
CA ARG A 7 7.27 -3.68 -7.21
C ARG A 7 5.88 -3.11 -7.43
N LEU A 8 5.03 -3.91 -8.05
CA LEU A 8 3.59 -3.67 -8.18
C LEU A 8 2.84 -4.88 -7.63
N GLN A 9 1.73 -4.63 -6.96
CA GLN A 9 0.86 -5.66 -6.42
C GLN A 9 -0.56 -5.15 -6.21
N VAL A 10 -1.50 -6.07 -6.12
CA VAL A 10 -2.91 -5.81 -5.79
C VAL A 10 -3.37 -6.73 -4.68
N GLN A 11 -4.45 -6.35 -4.02
CA GLN A 11 -5.10 -7.21 -3.03
C GLN A 11 -6.36 -7.79 -3.67
N ASN A 12 -6.36 -9.09 -3.99
CA ASN A 12 -7.53 -9.78 -4.56
C ASN A 12 -8.66 -10.01 -3.53
N GLY A 13 -8.46 -9.56 -2.31
CA GLY A 13 -9.40 -9.60 -1.21
C GLY A 13 -8.89 -8.90 0.04
N PRO A 14 -9.71 -8.80 1.10
CA PRO A 14 -9.31 -8.14 2.32
C PRO A 14 -8.13 -8.85 3.00
N VAL A 15 -7.06 -8.13 3.30
CA VAL A 15 -5.94 -8.60 4.14
C VAL A 15 -6.28 -8.61 5.63
N LYS A 16 -7.44 -8.11 6.01
CA LYS A 16 -7.97 -8.17 7.38
C LYS A 16 -9.12 -9.17 7.42
N THR A 17 -8.89 -10.32 8.06
CA THR A 17 -9.86 -11.42 8.13
C THR A 17 -10.43 -11.60 9.54
N GLY A 18 -11.61 -12.22 9.65
CA GLY A 18 -12.32 -12.38 10.90
C GLY A 18 -13.24 -11.21 11.25
N ARG A 19 -13.83 -11.24 12.43
CA ARG A 19 -14.74 -10.20 12.95
C ARG A 19 -14.06 -9.34 14.01
N ALA A 20 -14.37 -8.04 14.02
CA ALA A 20 -13.91 -7.15 15.09
C ALA A 20 -14.45 -7.65 16.46
N PRO A 21 -13.69 -7.55 17.53
CA PRO A 21 -12.33 -6.99 17.65
C PRO A 21 -11.20 -7.98 17.31
N LEU A 22 -11.53 -9.22 16.92
CA LEU A 22 -10.59 -10.34 16.73
C LEU A 22 -10.10 -10.51 15.26
N ARG A 23 -10.06 -9.42 14.50
CA ARG A 23 -9.51 -9.47 13.14
C ARG A 23 -8.01 -9.69 13.14
N ARG A 24 -7.55 -10.47 12.15
CA ARG A 24 -6.13 -10.74 11.91
C ARG A 24 -5.68 -10.10 10.60
N TYR A 25 -4.42 -9.71 10.55
CA TYR A 25 -3.76 -9.38 9.29
C TYR A 25 -3.27 -10.66 8.62
N GLN A 26 -3.69 -10.88 7.37
CA GLN A 26 -3.29 -12.04 6.57
C GLN A 26 -2.90 -11.57 5.16
N PRO A 27 -1.61 -11.58 4.82
CA PRO A 27 -1.14 -11.07 3.53
C PRO A 27 -1.40 -12.00 2.34
N ALA A 28 -1.97 -13.19 2.53
CA ALA A 28 -2.22 -14.16 1.46
C ALA A 28 -3.09 -13.64 0.30
N ALA A 29 -3.83 -12.55 0.51
CA ALA A 29 -4.60 -11.89 -0.55
C ALA A 29 -3.77 -10.91 -1.40
N ILE A 30 -2.49 -10.71 -1.11
CA ILE A 30 -1.60 -9.83 -1.85
C ILE A 30 -1.01 -10.61 -3.03
N VAL A 31 -1.22 -10.12 -4.24
CA VAL A 31 -0.79 -10.75 -5.48
C VAL A 31 0.17 -9.81 -6.22
N PRO A 32 1.42 -10.23 -6.47
CA PRO A 32 2.34 -9.48 -7.34
C PRO A 32 1.79 -9.40 -8.76
N VAL A 33 2.00 -8.23 -9.41
CA VAL A 33 1.58 -7.98 -10.79
C VAL A 33 2.70 -7.29 -11.57
N VAL A 34 2.66 -7.37 -12.90
CA VAL A 34 3.66 -6.75 -13.78
C VAL A 34 3.25 -5.34 -14.20
N SER A 35 1.95 -5.07 -14.18
CA SER A 35 1.40 -3.74 -14.42
C SER A 35 0.08 -3.56 -13.70
N ILE A 36 -0.32 -2.31 -13.53
CA ILE A 36 -1.64 -1.94 -13.01
C ILE A 36 -2.29 -0.91 -13.95
N THR A 37 -3.60 -1.02 -14.12
CA THR A 37 -4.41 0.08 -14.63
C THR A 37 -4.98 0.82 -13.41
N ALA A 38 -4.49 2.03 -13.19
CA ALA A 38 -4.97 2.94 -12.16
C ALA A 38 -6.07 3.85 -12.72
N SER A 39 -7.08 4.15 -11.95
CA SER A 39 -8.19 5.04 -12.31
C SER A 39 -8.79 5.72 -11.08
N PRO A 40 -9.65 6.72 -11.22
CA PRO A 40 -10.43 7.27 -10.10
C PRO A 40 -11.30 6.23 -9.36
N ARG A 41 -11.58 5.10 -10.00
CA ARG A 41 -12.36 3.98 -9.43
C ARG A 41 -11.50 2.99 -8.64
N GLY A 42 -10.19 3.10 -8.69
CA GLY A 42 -9.23 2.20 -8.06
C GLY A 42 -8.31 1.50 -9.06
N VAL A 43 -7.80 0.34 -8.71
CA VAL A 43 -6.72 -0.35 -9.42
C VAL A 43 -7.17 -1.73 -9.90
N ARG A 44 -6.73 -2.10 -11.13
CA ARG A 44 -6.74 -3.46 -11.67
C ARG A 44 -5.29 -3.86 -11.97
N GLY A 45 -4.89 -5.05 -11.57
CA GLY A 45 -3.55 -5.59 -11.82
C GLY A 45 -3.56 -6.62 -12.94
N VAL A 46 -2.42 -6.76 -13.63
CA VAL A 46 -2.15 -7.83 -14.59
C VAL A 46 -1.00 -8.66 -14.06
N THR A 47 -1.22 -9.95 -13.86
CA THR A 47 -0.18 -10.90 -13.43
C THR A 47 0.78 -11.24 -14.56
N ALA A 48 1.88 -11.94 -14.28
CA ALA A 48 2.87 -12.32 -15.31
C ALA A 48 2.31 -13.29 -16.36
N ASP A 49 1.27 -14.06 -16.03
CA ASP A 49 0.55 -14.96 -16.94
C ASP A 49 -0.68 -14.32 -17.60
N GLY A 50 -0.87 -13.00 -17.38
CA GLY A 50 -1.90 -12.20 -18.05
C GLY A 50 -3.27 -12.21 -17.37
N GLU A 51 -3.40 -12.77 -16.16
CA GLU A 51 -4.65 -12.70 -15.41
C GLU A 51 -4.94 -11.28 -14.95
N LEU A 52 -6.20 -10.84 -15.11
CA LEU A 52 -6.69 -9.57 -14.61
C LEU A 52 -7.27 -9.72 -13.20
N ILE A 53 -6.71 -8.99 -12.24
CA ILE A 53 -7.14 -8.98 -10.84
C ILE A 53 -7.66 -7.61 -10.45
N LEU A 54 -8.88 -7.55 -9.94
CA LEU A 54 -9.46 -6.32 -9.40
C LEU A 54 -9.00 -6.14 -7.95
N ASP A 55 -8.37 -5.02 -7.63
CA ASP A 55 -7.94 -4.72 -6.26
C ASP A 55 -9.16 -4.51 -5.33
N VAL A 56 -9.05 -4.95 -4.09
CA VAL A 56 -10.13 -4.83 -3.09
C VAL A 56 -10.52 -3.39 -2.77
N HIS A 57 -9.69 -2.40 -3.11
CA HIS A 57 -10.01 -0.97 -3.00
C HIS A 57 -10.64 -0.40 -4.29
N HIS A 58 -10.77 -1.18 -5.36
CA HIS A 58 -11.53 -0.76 -6.52
C HIS A 58 -13.03 -0.68 -6.17
N GLN A 59 -13.72 0.35 -6.65
CA GLN A 59 -15.14 0.58 -6.33
C GLN A 59 -16.05 -0.59 -6.73
N ASP A 60 -15.74 -1.27 -7.84
CA ASP A 60 -16.51 -2.40 -8.38
C ASP A 60 -16.16 -3.76 -7.76
N HIS A 61 -15.13 -3.83 -6.91
CA HIS A 61 -14.82 -5.09 -6.25
C HIS A 61 -15.99 -5.55 -5.37
N PRO A 62 -16.43 -6.82 -5.41
CA PRO A 62 -17.58 -7.30 -4.64
C PRO A 62 -17.49 -7.03 -3.14
N ARG A 63 -16.25 -7.10 -2.60
CA ARG A 63 -15.92 -6.80 -1.20
C ARG A 63 -15.17 -5.48 -1.05
N SER A 64 -15.50 -4.48 -1.88
CA SER A 64 -14.78 -3.20 -1.91
C SER A 64 -14.60 -2.58 -0.53
N ARG A 65 -13.36 -2.17 -0.25
CA ARG A 65 -12.95 -1.46 0.96
C ARG A 65 -12.90 0.05 0.75
N ASP A 66 -13.11 0.51 -0.48
CA ASP A 66 -13.06 1.93 -0.85
C ASP A 66 -14.13 2.32 -1.88
N ARG A 67 -15.38 2.07 -1.56
CA ARG A 67 -16.53 2.41 -2.45
C ARG A 67 -16.61 3.90 -2.79
N LYS A 68 -15.92 4.76 -2.07
CA LYS A 68 -15.89 6.21 -2.32
C LYS A 68 -14.70 6.66 -3.17
N GLY A 69 -13.80 5.75 -3.57
CA GLY A 69 -12.64 6.05 -4.41
C GLY A 69 -11.66 7.03 -3.78
N LYS A 70 -11.40 6.93 -2.46
CA LYS A 70 -10.55 7.89 -1.73
C LYS A 70 -9.13 7.41 -1.47
N ALA A 71 -8.82 6.16 -1.77
CA ALA A 71 -7.60 5.51 -1.31
C ALA A 71 -7.14 4.37 -2.22
N GLY A 72 -7.39 4.49 -3.51
CA GLY A 72 -7.20 3.40 -4.49
C GLY A 72 -5.74 2.95 -4.68
N ILE A 73 -4.75 3.81 -4.40
CA ILE A 73 -3.33 3.49 -4.54
C ILE A 73 -2.64 3.75 -3.21
N LEU A 74 -1.84 2.77 -2.76
CA LEU A 74 -0.95 2.91 -1.62
C LEU A 74 0.48 2.73 -2.10
N PHE A 75 1.39 3.64 -1.77
CA PHE A 75 2.81 3.51 -2.10
C PHE A 75 3.71 3.65 -0.87
N MET A 76 4.85 2.94 -0.90
CA MET A 76 5.90 2.93 0.12
C MET A 76 7.28 3.00 -0.53
N GLY A 77 8.29 3.38 0.24
CA GLY A 77 9.70 3.29 -0.16
C GLY A 77 10.37 2.02 0.35
N THR A 78 11.41 1.56 -0.33
CA THR A 78 12.23 0.42 0.09
C THR A 78 12.85 0.64 1.46
N GLY A 79 13.34 1.85 1.76
CA GLY A 79 13.90 2.22 3.06
C GLY A 79 12.88 2.21 4.20
N ASP A 80 11.58 2.39 3.92
CA ASP A 80 10.53 2.22 4.94
C ASP A 80 10.48 0.76 5.41
N TYR A 81 10.63 -0.21 4.49
CA TYR A 81 10.73 -1.62 4.85
C TYR A 81 12.00 -1.95 5.63
N ASP A 82 13.13 -1.31 5.29
CA ASP A 82 14.36 -1.47 6.07
C ASP A 82 14.17 -0.99 7.52
N ALA A 83 13.49 0.13 7.71
CA ALA A 83 13.15 0.63 9.03
C ALA A 83 12.21 -0.32 9.80
N LEU A 84 11.18 -0.84 9.12
CA LEU A 84 10.24 -1.81 9.70
C LEU A 84 10.97 -3.11 10.09
N ARG A 85 11.86 -3.63 9.22
CA ARG A 85 12.66 -4.85 9.51
C ARG A 85 13.60 -4.67 10.69
N ARG A 86 14.29 -3.53 10.76
CA ARG A 86 15.18 -3.23 11.91
C ARG A 86 14.42 -3.19 13.22
N ARG A 87 13.17 -2.71 13.20
CA ARG A 87 12.40 -2.51 14.43
C ARG A 87 11.61 -3.75 14.85
N TYR A 88 11.02 -4.46 13.91
CA TYR A 88 10.04 -5.52 14.18
C TYR A 88 10.46 -6.90 13.71
N GLY A 89 11.47 -7.00 12.85
CA GLY A 89 12.03 -8.27 12.40
C GLY A 89 11.87 -8.57 10.91
N SER A 90 12.64 -9.57 10.46
CA SER A 90 12.82 -9.93 9.04
C SER A 90 11.56 -10.49 8.34
N HIS A 91 10.50 -10.82 9.07
CA HIS A 91 9.22 -11.26 8.48
C HIS A 91 8.49 -10.13 7.71
N LEU A 92 8.91 -8.88 7.89
CA LEU A 92 8.35 -7.73 7.17
C LEU A 92 9.04 -7.57 5.82
N VAL A 93 8.84 -8.56 4.94
CA VAL A 93 9.37 -8.53 3.57
C VAL A 93 8.65 -7.48 2.71
N ASP A 94 9.30 -7.04 1.64
CA ASP A 94 8.74 -6.06 0.70
C ASP A 94 7.38 -6.54 0.16
N GLY A 95 6.39 -5.66 0.16
CA GLY A 95 5.03 -5.97 -0.27
C GLY A 95 4.10 -6.46 0.84
N ILE A 96 4.64 -6.91 1.98
CA ILE A 96 3.84 -7.52 3.05
C ILE A 96 2.85 -6.53 3.69
N ALA A 97 3.10 -5.24 3.60
CA ALA A 97 2.21 -4.22 4.11
C ALA A 97 0.97 -4.00 3.22
N GLY A 98 0.93 -4.57 2.01
CA GLY A 98 -0.21 -4.49 1.09
C GLY A 98 -0.28 -3.15 0.35
N GLU A 99 0.86 -2.49 0.14
CA GLU A 99 0.95 -1.35 -0.76
C GLU A 99 0.73 -1.81 -2.21
N THR A 100 0.27 -0.89 -3.05
CA THR A 100 0.08 -1.12 -4.49
C THR A 100 1.38 -0.94 -5.25
N VAL A 101 2.20 0.02 -4.80
CA VAL A 101 3.44 0.45 -5.47
C VAL A 101 4.57 0.53 -4.44
N LEU A 102 5.67 -0.16 -4.70
CA LEU A 102 6.91 0.00 -3.97
C LEU A 102 7.91 0.80 -4.81
N LEU A 103 8.45 1.86 -4.23
CA LEU A 103 9.40 2.77 -4.85
C LEU A 103 10.82 2.47 -4.37
N ASP A 104 11.79 2.55 -5.27
CA ASP A 104 13.21 2.54 -4.93
C ASP A 104 13.56 3.87 -4.22
N ALA A 105 13.36 3.87 -2.94
CA ALA A 105 13.60 4.98 -2.04
C ALA A 105 14.36 4.49 -0.81
N PRO A 106 15.68 4.29 -0.89
CA PRO A 106 16.49 3.68 0.17
C PRO A 106 16.46 4.47 1.48
N ASP A 107 16.26 5.78 1.42
CA ASP A 107 16.09 6.61 2.62
C ASP A 107 14.67 6.58 3.20
N GLY A 108 13.74 5.85 2.57
CA GLY A 108 12.33 5.82 2.93
C GLY A 108 11.56 7.10 2.59
N LEU A 109 10.25 7.03 2.79
CA LEU A 109 9.32 8.15 2.61
C LEU A 109 8.68 8.60 3.94
N ALA A 110 8.71 7.75 4.96
CA ALA A 110 8.12 8.04 6.26
C ALA A 110 8.60 9.37 6.86
N GLY A 111 7.65 10.14 7.40
CA GLY A 111 7.94 11.44 8.01
C GLY A 111 8.25 12.58 7.02
N ARG A 112 8.27 12.32 5.72
CA ARG A 112 8.52 13.36 4.72
C ARG A 112 7.24 14.14 4.41
N PRO A 113 7.30 15.47 4.28
CA PRO A 113 6.18 16.27 3.79
C PRO A 113 6.03 16.07 2.29
N LEU A 114 5.21 15.10 1.86
CA LEU A 114 4.95 14.87 0.46
C LEU A 114 3.95 15.89 -0.10
N PRO A 115 4.07 16.27 -1.39
CA PRO A 115 3.09 17.12 -2.05
C PRO A 115 1.74 16.42 -2.13
N LYS A 116 0.66 17.20 -2.25
CA LYS A 116 -0.72 16.66 -2.37
C LYS A 116 -0.96 15.93 -3.70
N THR A 117 -0.10 16.16 -4.68
CA THR A 117 -0.12 15.51 -5.99
C THR A 117 1.30 15.06 -6.34
N VAL A 118 1.44 13.84 -6.80
CA VAL A 118 2.67 13.28 -7.37
C VAL A 118 2.38 12.83 -8.80
N THR A 119 3.41 12.72 -9.62
CA THR A 119 3.26 12.37 -11.03
C THR A 119 3.98 11.06 -11.34
N VAL A 120 3.32 10.17 -12.05
CA VAL A 120 3.94 8.95 -12.60
C VAL A 120 4.25 9.19 -14.06
N LYS A 121 5.52 9.04 -14.45
CA LYS A 121 5.98 9.02 -15.85
C LYS A 121 5.80 7.60 -16.39
N THR A 122 4.79 7.41 -17.22
CA THR A 122 4.46 6.12 -17.84
C THR A 122 4.82 6.11 -19.30
N ALA A 123 4.79 4.96 -19.95
CA ALA A 123 5.00 4.84 -21.40
C ALA A 123 3.99 5.66 -22.24
N ALA A 124 2.78 5.87 -21.72
CA ALA A 124 1.71 6.64 -22.38
C ALA A 124 1.76 8.15 -22.07
N GLY A 125 2.62 8.61 -21.14
CA GLY A 125 2.72 9.99 -20.72
C GLY A 125 2.67 10.15 -19.22
N LEU A 126 2.19 11.30 -18.74
CA LEU A 126 2.13 11.63 -17.31
C LEU A 126 0.77 11.27 -16.72
N LEU A 127 0.78 10.57 -15.59
CA LEU A 127 -0.41 10.27 -14.81
C LEU A 127 -0.27 10.93 -13.43
N GLU A 128 -1.20 11.78 -13.06
CA GLU A 128 -1.22 12.41 -11.73
C GLU A 128 -1.92 11.52 -10.71
N LEU A 129 -1.30 11.41 -9.53
CA LEU A 129 -1.88 10.83 -8.34
C LEU A 129 -2.10 11.94 -7.32
N HIS A 130 -3.34 12.26 -6.99
CA HIS A 130 -3.71 13.33 -6.09
C HIS A 130 -4.24 12.84 -4.74
N ALA A 131 -4.55 13.79 -3.86
CA ALA A 131 -4.98 13.53 -2.48
C ALA A 131 -3.96 12.68 -1.70
N VAL A 132 -2.67 12.89 -1.98
CA VAL A 132 -1.59 12.19 -1.28
C VAL A 132 -1.63 12.52 0.21
N ARG A 133 -1.68 11.48 1.03
CA ARG A 133 -1.70 11.58 2.49
C ARG A 133 -1.14 10.31 3.13
N PRO A 134 -0.59 10.38 4.36
CA PRO A 134 -0.21 9.19 5.11
C PRO A 134 -1.37 8.19 5.21
N ALA A 135 -1.05 6.92 5.14
CA ALA A 135 -2.01 5.85 5.39
C ALA A 135 -2.17 5.64 6.90
N ASP A 136 -3.42 5.63 7.37
CA ASP A 136 -3.70 5.40 8.78
C ASP A 136 -3.18 4.03 9.22
N PRO A 137 -2.47 3.95 10.36
CA PRO A 137 -2.07 2.68 10.95
C PRO A 137 -3.29 1.89 11.45
N CYS A 138 -3.13 0.59 11.64
CA CYS A 138 -4.22 -0.24 12.14
C CYS A 138 -3.73 -1.32 13.09
N VAL A 139 -4.59 -1.68 14.04
CA VAL A 139 -4.31 -2.68 15.09
C VAL A 139 -3.87 -4.01 14.50
N GLU A 140 -4.52 -4.46 13.43
CA GLU A 140 -4.24 -5.76 12.82
C GLU A 140 -2.81 -5.83 12.26
N PHE A 141 -2.36 -4.78 11.54
CA PHE A 141 -0.99 -4.74 11.02
C PHE A 141 0.03 -4.48 12.14
N SER A 142 -0.30 -3.67 13.15
CA SER A 142 0.56 -3.46 14.33
C SER A 142 0.85 -4.78 15.04
N ARG A 143 -0.17 -5.61 15.26
CA ARG A 143 0.00 -6.95 15.83
C ARG A 143 0.80 -7.87 14.92
N PHE A 144 0.60 -7.80 13.62
CA PHE A 144 1.39 -8.56 12.66
C PHE A 144 2.89 -8.17 12.75
N CYS A 145 3.20 -6.88 12.83
CA CYS A 145 4.57 -6.42 13.05
C CYS A 145 5.17 -7.00 14.33
N LEU A 146 4.42 -7.02 15.41
CA LEU A 146 4.82 -7.53 16.72
C LEU A 146 4.81 -9.07 16.80
N ARG A 147 4.30 -9.79 15.80
CA ARG A 147 3.99 -11.23 15.86
C ARG A 147 3.10 -11.58 17.06
N GLN A 148 2.23 -10.65 17.44
CA GLN A 148 1.36 -10.80 18.59
C GLN A 148 0.06 -11.50 18.21
N GLU A 149 -0.43 -12.36 19.08
CA GLU A 149 -1.72 -12.99 18.92
C GLU A 149 -2.87 -11.97 19.00
N VAL A 150 -3.99 -12.35 18.39
CA VAL A 150 -5.19 -11.52 18.38
C VAL A 150 -5.84 -11.53 19.75
N SER A 151 -6.13 -10.33 20.25
CA SER A 151 -6.84 -10.09 21.52
C SER A 151 -7.93 -9.02 21.31
N PRO A 152 -9.05 -9.04 22.07
CA PRO A 152 -10.00 -7.94 22.05
C PRO A 152 -9.42 -6.64 22.61
N GLU A 153 -8.44 -6.73 23.50
CA GLU A 153 -7.79 -5.59 24.14
C GLU A 153 -6.60 -5.08 23.31
N VAL A 154 -6.47 -3.78 23.20
CA VAL A 154 -5.32 -3.12 22.59
C VAL A 154 -4.39 -2.68 23.73
N ASP A 155 -3.32 -3.43 23.93
CA ASP A 155 -2.31 -3.15 24.96
C ASP A 155 -1.40 -1.97 24.58
N ASP A 156 -0.55 -1.55 25.51
CA ASP A 156 0.33 -0.38 25.32
C ASP A 156 1.39 -0.62 24.24
N THR A 157 1.83 -1.86 24.02
CA THR A 157 2.77 -2.20 22.97
C THR A 157 2.16 -2.00 21.58
N VAL A 158 0.89 -2.43 21.41
CA VAL A 158 0.14 -2.19 20.18
C VAL A 158 -0.15 -0.70 19.99
N ARG A 159 -0.52 0.04 21.06
CA ARG A 159 -0.71 1.49 20.98
C ARG A 159 0.54 2.22 20.56
N LYS A 160 1.69 1.88 21.13
CA LYS A 160 2.99 2.43 20.72
C LYS A 160 3.30 2.11 19.26
N THR A 161 3.05 0.87 18.82
CA THR A 161 3.26 0.47 17.42
C THR A 161 2.35 1.23 16.46
N LEU A 162 1.11 1.53 16.84
CA LEU A 162 0.24 2.40 16.04
C LEU A 162 0.85 3.79 15.83
N VAL A 163 1.41 4.39 16.88
CA VAL A 163 2.11 5.68 16.79
C VAL A 163 3.34 5.56 15.89
N ASP A 164 4.13 4.50 16.04
CA ASP A 164 5.34 4.25 15.24
C ASP A 164 5.07 4.03 13.75
N LEU A 165 3.89 3.51 13.41
CA LEU A 165 3.43 3.25 12.04
C LEU A 165 2.70 4.44 11.40
N ASP A 166 2.49 5.51 12.13
CA ASP A 166 1.88 6.75 11.63
C ASP A 166 2.89 7.60 10.83
N GLY A 167 2.44 8.77 10.36
CA GLY A 167 3.31 9.72 9.66
C GLY A 167 3.91 9.21 8.35
N GLY A 168 3.28 8.22 7.70
CA GLY A 168 3.74 7.65 6.43
C GLY A 168 4.61 6.39 6.57
N ALA A 169 4.94 5.93 7.78
CA ALA A 169 5.66 4.66 7.97
C ALA A 169 4.86 3.45 7.46
N ARG A 170 3.54 3.61 7.30
CA ARG A 170 2.61 2.65 6.69
C ARG A 170 2.33 2.96 5.21
N GLY A 171 3.10 3.89 4.62
CA GLY A 171 2.95 4.37 3.26
C GLY A 171 2.00 5.55 3.12
N TYR A 172 1.78 5.93 1.88
CA TYR A 172 0.95 7.06 1.48
C TYR A 172 -0.15 6.61 0.54
N ARG A 173 -1.37 7.08 0.77
CA ARG A 173 -2.52 6.85 -0.09
C ARG A 173 -2.69 7.96 -1.09
N SER A 174 -3.19 7.60 -2.27
CA SER A 174 -3.52 8.54 -3.34
C SER A 174 -4.63 8.00 -4.24
N VAL A 175 -5.08 8.82 -5.18
CA VAL A 175 -6.08 8.48 -6.19
C VAL A 175 -5.58 8.94 -7.55
N ALA A 176 -5.69 8.12 -8.59
CA ALA A 176 -5.36 8.52 -9.95
C ALA A 176 -6.37 9.55 -10.49
N SER A 177 -5.88 10.60 -11.16
CA SER A 177 -6.70 11.66 -11.76
C SER A 177 -7.50 11.18 -12.96
N ALA A 178 -6.94 10.21 -13.69
CA ALA A 178 -7.49 9.63 -14.92
C ALA A 178 -7.15 8.14 -14.97
N GLU A 179 -7.66 7.43 -15.95
CA GLU A 179 -7.23 6.07 -16.24
C GLU A 179 -5.85 6.09 -16.92
N GLY A 180 -4.94 5.25 -16.42
CA GLY A 180 -3.60 5.09 -16.98
C GLY A 180 -2.94 3.81 -16.52
N THR A 181 -2.05 3.27 -17.34
CA THR A 181 -1.26 2.07 -17.03
C THR A 181 0.04 2.47 -16.39
N ILE A 182 0.36 1.83 -15.27
CA ILE A 182 1.62 1.95 -14.53
C ILE A 182 2.32 0.59 -14.60
N SER A 183 3.59 0.56 -14.93
CA SER A 183 4.41 -0.64 -15.11
C SER A 183 5.64 -0.62 -14.21
N LEU A 184 6.23 -1.80 -14.00
CA LEU A 184 7.53 -1.88 -13.34
C LEU A 184 8.56 -1.05 -14.12
N GLY A 185 9.36 -0.28 -13.39
CA GLY A 185 10.36 0.62 -13.95
C GLY A 185 9.87 2.02 -14.26
N ASP A 186 8.56 2.28 -14.30
CA ASP A 186 8.03 3.64 -14.36
C ASP A 186 8.54 4.49 -13.19
N VAL A 187 8.50 5.80 -13.35
CA VAL A 187 9.11 6.74 -12.41
C VAL A 187 8.04 7.62 -11.76
N VAL A 188 8.05 7.66 -10.43
CA VAL A 188 7.22 8.59 -9.65
C VAL A 188 8.05 9.82 -9.30
N THR A 189 7.58 11.00 -9.68
CA THR A 189 8.15 12.29 -9.28
C THR A 189 7.38 12.82 -8.07
N ILE A 190 8.11 13.01 -6.96
CA ILE A 190 7.63 13.55 -5.69
C ILE A 190 8.25 14.91 -5.43
#